data_bdc94a235f068a642313f26450d3d796
#
_entry.id   bdc94a235f068a642313f26450d3d796
#
_cell.length_a   1.000
_cell.length_b   1.000
_cell.length_c   1.000
_cell.angle_alpha   90.00
_cell.angle_beta   90.00
_cell.angle_gamma   90.00
#
_symmetry.space_group_name_H-M   'P 1'
#
loop_
_entity.id
_entity.type
_entity.pdbx_description
1 polymer ?
#
loop_
_entity_poly.entity_id
_entity_poly.type
_entity_poly.pdbx_seq_one_letter_code
_entity_poly.pdbx_strand_id
1 'polypeptide(L)'
;LSLHDALPICIGGEIFSGSNRMLQANGVAACTVVNGKRDKFVVDGVIADGNGGYSPSTIEVEPQSYWTAVTGSTGNMGIGEANLYDATNVRLRNVSLNYTFPRKMLAKGPFQQVKLGMSCNNVWMIHSNLHGIDPESVFATSTNATGFENASSPTSRTFLFNVTLGF
;
A
#
# COMPACT_ATOMS: atom_id res chain seq x y z
N LEU A 1 -17.91 -28.58 11.29
CA LEU A 1 -17.16 -27.33 11.16
C LEU A 1 -16.09 -27.55 10.11
N SER A 2 -16.09 -26.74 9.07
CA SER A 2 -15.06 -26.77 8.04
C SER A 2 -14.47 -25.37 7.89
N LEU A 3 -13.17 -25.26 8.14
CA LEU A 3 -12.40 -24.08 7.77
C LEU A 3 -12.03 -24.28 6.30
N HIS A 4 -12.68 -23.54 5.42
CA HIS A 4 -12.38 -23.54 4.00
C HIS A 4 -11.65 -22.23 3.70
N ASP A 5 -10.47 -22.35 3.11
CA ASP A 5 -9.68 -21.31 2.52
C ASP A 5 -9.15 -20.23 3.49
N ALA A 6 -7.95 -20.45 4.01
CA ALA A 6 -7.04 -19.37 4.34
C ALA A 6 -6.12 -19.18 3.13
N LEU A 7 -6.25 -18.08 2.41
CA LEU A 7 -5.46 -17.79 1.20
C LEU A 7 -4.43 -16.70 1.50
N PRO A 8 -3.19 -17.06 1.87
CA PRO A 8 -2.09 -16.12 1.88
C PRO A 8 -1.60 -15.89 0.45
N ILE A 9 -1.33 -14.66 0.10
CA ILE A 9 -0.75 -14.27 -1.18
C ILE A 9 0.51 -13.46 -0.91
N CYS A 10 1.57 -13.80 -1.64
CA CYS A 10 2.80 -13.02 -1.73
C CYS A 10 2.86 -12.40 -3.12
N ILE A 11 2.98 -11.09 -3.19
CA ILE A 11 3.15 -10.34 -4.42
C ILE A 11 4.44 -9.55 -4.29
N GLY A 12 5.27 -9.56 -5.33
CA GLY A 12 6.47 -8.77 -5.47
C GLY A 12 6.40 -7.88 -6.70
N GLY A 13 7.32 -6.97 -6.82
CA GLY A 13 7.47 -6.05 -7.94
C GLY A 13 7.71 -4.62 -7.49
N GLU A 14 7.75 -3.71 -8.45
CA GLU A 14 7.92 -2.29 -8.21
C GLU A 14 6.65 -1.53 -8.60
N ILE A 15 6.36 -0.46 -7.86
CA ILE A 15 5.25 0.43 -8.12
C ILE A 15 5.72 1.88 -8.11
N PHE A 16 5.27 2.66 -9.07
CA PHE A 16 5.45 4.10 -9.06
C PHE A 16 4.37 4.72 -8.17
N SER A 17 4.78 5.40 -7.10
CA SER A 17 3.83 6.01 -6.17
C SER A 17 3.66 7.50 -6.42
N GLY A 18 2.55 7.86 -7.05
CA GLY A 18 2.12 9.24 -7.19
C GLY A 18 1.69 9.87 -5.86
N SER A 19 1.16 9.07 -4.94
CA SER A 19 0.79 9.54 -3.59
C SER A 19 2.00 9.97 -2.78
N ASN A 20 3.06 9.13 -2.72
CA ASN A 20 4.29 9.51 -2.03
C ASN A 20 4.93 10.74 -2.67
N ARG A 21 4.95 10.79 -4.00
CA ARG A 21 5.39 11.98 -4.74
C ARG A 21 4.67 13.24 -4.30
N MET A 22 3.33 13.21 -4.24
CA MET A 22 2.52 14.34 -3.77
C MET A 22 2.83 14.71 -2.32
N LEU A 23 2.92 13.73 -1.42
CA LEU A 23 3.20 13.95 -0.01
C LEU A 23 4.57 14.59 0.20
N GLN A 24 5.58 14.15 -0.55
CA GLN A 24 6.93 14.72 -0.52
C GLN A 24 6.96 16.15 -1.05
N ALA A 25 6.38 16.40 -2.25
CA ALA A 25 6.34 17.72 -2.86
C ALA A 25 5.60 18.75 -1.99
N ASN A 26 4.58 18.31 -1.24
CA ASN A 26 3.83 19.16 -0.32
C ASN A 26 4.43 19.19 1.11
N GLY A 27 5.54 18.52 1.33
CA GLY A 27 6.25 18.51 2.60
C GLY A 27 5.51 17.87 3.76
N VAL A 28 4.57 16.94 3.49
CA VAL A 28 3.80 16.21 4.53
C VAL A 28 4.30 14.77 4.74
N ALA A 29 5.22 14.30 3.90
CA ALA A 29 5.87 13.00 4.09
C ALA A 29 6.87 13.03 5.26
N ALA A 30 7.05 11.90 5.93
CA ALA A 30 8.01 11.77 7.04
C ALA A 30 9.45 12.12 6.62
N CYS A 31 9.86 11.78 5.39
CA CYS A 31 11.19 12.09 4.85
C CYS A 31 11.46 13.60 4.67
N THR A 32 10.42 14.44 4.71
CA THR A 32 10.57 15.90 4.64
C THR A 32 10.88 16.54 6.00
N VAL A 33 10.95 15.73 7.06
CA VAL A 33 11.25 16.19 8.42
C VAL A 33 12.74 16.01 8.70
N VAL A 34 13.41 17.10 9.06
CA VAL A 34 14.82 17.13 9.46
C VAL A 34 14.88 17.57 10.92
N ASN A 35 15.54 16.80 11.79
CA ASN A 35 15.67 17.08 13.23
C ASN A 35 14.32 17.34 13.95
N GLY A 36 13.25 16.64 13.55
CA GLY A 36 11.90 16.82 14.10
C GLY A 36 11.18 18.09 13.64
N LYS A 37 11.77 18.83 12.71
CA LYS A 37 11.25 20.07 12.11
C LYS A 37 11.45 20.04 10.59
N ARG A 38 11.10 21.12 9.93
CA ARG A 38 11.36 21.35 8.51
C ARG A 38 12.46 22.41 8.32
N ASP A 39 13.54 22.27 9.08
CA ASP A 39 14.69 23.15 8.99
C ASP A 39 15.49 22.90 7.69
N LYS A 40 16.23 23.89 7.26
CA LYS A 40 17.18 23.75 6.15
C LYS A 40 18.19 22.66 6.46
N PHE A 41 18.64 21.96 5.44
CA PHE A 41 19.68 20.96 5.53
C PHE A 41 20.64 21.04 4.36
N VAL A 42 21.84 20.56 4.56
CA VAL A 42 22.85 20.45 3.50
C VAL A 42 22.63 19.15 2.77
N VAL A 43 22.48 19.20 1.45
CA VAL A 43 22.36 18.02 0.60
C VAL A 43 23.75 17.38 0.48
N ASP A 44 23.81 16.07 0.74
CA ASP A 44 25.04 15.30 0.53
C ASP A 44 25.48 15.37 -0.93
N GLY A 45 26.70 15.75 -1.14
CA GLY A 45 27.27 15.90 -2.47
C GLY A 45 28.55 16.73 -2.46
N VAL A 46 29.02 17.04 -3.64
CA VAL A 46 30.23 17.86 -3.85
C VAL A 46 29.92 19.05 -4.76
N ILE A 47 30.58 20.14 -4.54
CA ILE A 47 30.55 21.34 -5.37
C ILE A 47 31.95 21.59 -5.97
N ALA A 48 32.02 22.08 -7.19
CA ALA A 48 33.27 22.46 -7.82
C ALA A 48 33.91 23.61 -7.03
N ASP A 49 35.21 23.49 -6.73
CA ASP A 49 35.98 24.47 -5.97
C ASP A 49 36.51 25.64 -6.84
N GLY A 50 36.24 25.61 -8.15
CA GLY A 50 36.70 26.59 -9.12
C GLY A 50 38.15 26.40 -9.58
N ASN A 51 38.90 25.47 -8.97
CA ASN A 51 40.31 25.19 -9.29
C ASN A 51 40.49 23.80 -9.97
N GLY A 52 39.37 23.23 -10.45
CA GLY A 52 39.36 21.89 -11.07
C GLY A 52 39.21 20.74 -10.08
N GLY A 53 39.01 21.02 -8.79
CA GLY A 53 38.73 20.08 -7.73
C GLY A 53 37.25 20.14 -7.27
N TYR A 54 36.94 19.30 -6.27
CA TYR A 54 35.63 19.24 -5.64
C TYR A 54 35.75 19.30 -4.12
N SER A 55 34.85 20.01 -3.48
CA SER A 55 34.69 20.06 -2.03
C SER A 55 33.34 19.59 -1.59
N PRO A 56 33.14 19.10 -0.35
CA PRO A 56 31.83 18.76 0.18
C PRO A 56 30.84 19.94 0.05
N SER A 57 29.61 19.64 -0.28
CA SER A 57 28.57 20.65 -0.36
C SER A 57 28.35 21.35 0.98
N THR A 58 28.23 22.67 0.97
CA THR A 58 27.85 23.50 2.12
C THR A 58 26.54 24.25 1.85
N ILE A 59 25.89 23.95 0.74
CA ILE A 59 24.68 24.65 0.32
C ILE A 59 23.50 24.13 1.13
N GLU A 60 22.91 25.01 1.93
CA GLU A 60 21.67 24.74 2.65
C GLU A 60 20.46 24.92 1.72
N VAL A 61 19.56 23.93 1.73
CA VAL A 61 18.33 23.95 0.95
C VAL A 61 17.10 23.80 1.85
N GLU A 62 16.01 24.41 1.42
CA GLU A 62 14.69 24.16 2.04
C GLU A 62 14.21 22.76 1.69
N PRO A 63 13.70 21.96 2.65
CA PRO A 63 13.18 20.61 2.39
C PRO A 63 12.16 20.58 1.26
N GLN A 64 11.24 21.53 1.20
CA GLN A 64 10.23 21.58 0.15
C GLN A 64 10.85 21.78 -1.24
N SER A 65 11.83 22.68 -1.36
CA SER A 65 12.50 22.95 -2.63
C SER A 65 13.26 21.72 -3.12
N TYR A 66 13.96 21.05 -2.22
CA TYR A 66 14.69 19.81 -2.50
C TYR A 66 13.73 18.71 -2.99
N TRP A 67 12.70 18.41 -2.21
CA TRP A 67 11.77 17.35 -2.54
C TRP A 67 10.95 17.65 -3.78
N THR A 68 10.59 18.91 -4.02
CA THR A 68 9.91 19.31 -5.28
C THR A 68 10.82 19.10 -6.48
N ALA A 69 12.12 19.34 -6.35
CA ALA A 69 13.08 19.07 -7.42
C ALA A 69 13.27 17.57 -7.67
N VAL A 70 13.36 16.78 -6.61
CA VAL A 70 13.54 15.33 -6.69
C VAL A 70 12.29 14.64 -7.24
N THR A 71 11.13 14.94 -6.70
CA THR A 71 9.89 14.25 -7.07
C THR A 71 9.24 14.79 -8.34
N GLY A 72 9.63 15.99 -8.75
CA GLY A 72 9.06 16.69 -9.88
C GLY A 72 7.80 17.50 -9.51
N SER A 73 7.60 18.56 -10.27
CA SER A 73 6.43 19.44 -10.19
C SER A 73 5.94 19.78 -11.60
N THR A 74 4.99 20.71 -11.71
CA THR A 74 4.51 21.18 -13.01
C THR A 74 5.68 21.70 -13.85
N GLY A 75 5.92 21.06 -14.99
CA GLY A 75 7.03 21.39 -15.89
C GLY A 75 8.38 20.78 -15.53
N ASN A 76 8.48 20.03 -14.43
CA ASN A 76 9.68 19.28 -14.04
C ASN A 76 9.30 17.84 -13.75
N MET A 77 9.91 16.91 -14.48
CA MET A 77 9.62 15.48 -14.32
C MET A 77 10.26 14.86 -13.07
N GLY A 78 11.23 15.56 -12.45
CA GLY A 78 11.97 15.04 -11.32
C GLY A 78 12.79 13.80 -11.66
N ILE A 79 13.17 13.06 -10.62
CA ILE A 79 13.88 11.79 -10.72
C ILE A 79 12.84 10.67 -10.63
N GLY A 80 12.49 10.06 -11.77
CA GLY A 80 11.46 9.01 -11.83
C GLY A 80 11.76 7.84 -10.91
N GLU A 81 13.01 7.41 -10.84
CA GLU A 81 13.50 6.32 -10.00
C GLU A 81 13.27 6.57 -8.50
N ALA A 82 13.34 7.82 -8.04
CA ALA A 82 13.07 8.19 -6.66
C ALA A 82 11.61 7.97 -6.24
N ASN A 83 10.72 7.78 -7.20
CA ASN A 83 9.30 7.51 -6.97
C ASN A 83 8.91 6.04 -7.19
N LEU A 84 9.90 5.17 -7.45
CA LEU A 84 9.71 3.73 -7.51
C LEU A 84 9.90 3.12 -6.12
N TYR A 85 8.99 2.27 -5.73
CA TYR A 85 8.98 1.60 -4.43
C TYR A 85 8.78 0.11 -4.61
N ASP A 86 9.41 -0.66 -3.75
CA ASP A 86 9.19 -2.10 -3.66
C ASP A 86 7.78 -2.38 -3.11
N ALA A 87 6.94 -2.95 -3.95
CA ALA A 87 5.56 -3.32 -3.64
C ALA A 87 5.42 -4.73 -3.04
N THR A 88 6.55 -5.37 -2.70
CA THR A 88 6.52 -6.71 -2.10
C THR A 88 5.68 -6.72 -0.85
N ASN A 89 4.67 -7.57 -0.83
CA ASN A 89 3.78 -7.71 0.29
C ASN A 89 3.32 -9.15 0.50
N VAL A 90 2.94 -9.45 1.73
CA VAL A 90 2.33 -10.70 2.15
C VAL A 90 1.00 -10.39 2.82
N ARG A 91 -0.07 -10.92 2.26
CA ARG A 91 -1.43 -10.64 2.72
C ARG A 91 -2.23 -11.92 2.93
N LEU A 92 -2.96 -11.98 4.03
CA LEU A 92 -4.03 -12.95 4.23
C LEU A 92 -5.32 -12.39 3.63
N ARG A 93 -5.66 -12.87 2.42
CA ARG A 93 -6.77 -12.30 1.64
C ARG A 93 -8.12 -12.74 2.09
N ASN A 94 -8.28 -14.02 2.35
CA ASN A 94 -9.59 -14.57 2.66
C ASN A 94 -9.48 -15.59 3.79
N VAL A 95 -10.43 -15.54 4.70
CA VAL A 95 -10.70 -16.62 5.66
C VAL A 95 -12.18 -16.88 5.64
N SER A 96 -12.58 -18.12 5.41
CA SER A 96 -13.98 -18.53 5.44
C SER A 96 -14.21 -19.69 6.39
N LEU A 97 -15.30 -19.60 7.12
CA LEU A 97 -15.75 -20.61 8.07
C LEU A 97 -17.20 -20.99 7.72
N ASN A 98 -17.41 -22.29 7.50
CA ASN A 98 -18.74 -22.80 7.21
C ASN A 98 -19.11 -23.89 8.21
N TYR A 99 -20.34 -23.84 8.68
CA TYR A 99 -20.91 -24.84 9.56
C TYR A 99 -22.22 -25.36 9.01
N THR A 100 -22.29 -26.65 8.83
CA THR A 100 -23.52 -27.36 8.43
C THR A 100 -24.09 -28.08 9.65
N PHE A 101 -25.32 -27.78 9.99
CA PHE A 101 -26.00 -28.41 11.11
C PHE A 101 -26.29 -29.89 10.77
N PRO A 102 -25.95 -30.82 11.68
CA PRO A 102 -26.30 -32.21 11.51
C PRO A 102 -27.82 -32.42 11.42
N ARG A 103 -28.27 -33.33 10.55
CA ARG A 103 -29.70 -33.64 10.40
C ARG A 103 -30.40 -33.99 11.70
N LYS A 104 -29.69 -34.62 12.63
CA LYS A 104 -30.23 -35.00 13.96
C LYS A 104 -30.71 -33.79 14.78
N MET A 105 -30.04 -32.62 14.61
CA MET A 105 -30.43 -31.40 15.28
C MET A 105 -31.66 -30.73 14.62
N LEU A 106 -31.88 -30.99 13.36
CA LEU A 106 -32.97 -30.41 12.56
C LEU A 106 -34.22 -31.28 12.55
N ALA A 107 -34.17 -32.51 13.08
CA ALA A 107 -35.22 -33.50 12.97
C ALA A 107 -36.58 -33.10 13.58
N LYS A 108 -36.63 -32.08 14.43
CA LYS A 108 -37.87 -31.54 15.05
C LYS A 108 -38.38 -30.24 14.41
N GLY A 109 -37.68 -29.72 13.41
CA GLY A 109 -38.00 -28.46 12.77
C GLY A 109 -38.44 -28.62 11.31
N PRO A 110 -38.88 -27.53 10.67
CA PRO A 110 -39.30 -27.53 9.27
C PRO A 110 -38.10 -27.59 8.29
N PHE A 111 -36.87 -27.46 8.76
CA PHE A 111 -35.70 -27.39 7.90
C PHE A 111 -35.05 -28.75 7.74
N GLN A 112 -34.75 -29.13 6.50
CA GLN A 112 -33.99 -30.31 6.18
C GLN A 112 -32.46 -30.05 6.17
N GLN A 113 -32.09 -28.81 5.92
CA GLN A 113 -30.69 -28.38 5.91
C GLN A 113 -30.56 -26.93 6.40
N VAL A 114 -29.60 -26.70 7.27
CA VAL A 114 -29.18 -25.36 7.69
C VAL A 114 -27.66 -25.28 7.59
N LYS A 115 -27.17 -24.29 6.85
CA LYS A 115 -25.74 -23.97 6.78
C LYS A 115 -25.56 -22.51 7.17
N LEU A 116 -24.56 -22.25 8.01
CA LEU A 116 -24.10 -20.91 8.34
C LEU A 116 -22.69 -20.75 7.78
N GLY A 117 -22.45 -19.66 7.10
CA GLY A 117 -21.16 -19.29 6.59
C GLY A 117 -20.78 -17.87 7.03
N MET A 118 -19.51 -17.70 7.31
CA MET A 118 -18.89 -16.42 7.55
C MET A 118 -17.60 -16.37 6.75
N SER A 119 -17.37 -15.29 6.02
CA SER A 119 -16.10 -15.03 5.36
C SER A 119 -15.62 -13.61 5.62
N CYS A 120 -14.31 -13.46 5.71
CA CYS A 120 -13.65 -12.18 5.82
C CYS A 120 -12.66 -12.04 4.68
N ASN A 121 -12.80 -10.98 3.89
CA ASN A 121 -11.84 -10.61 2.85
C ASN A 121 -10.90 -9.51 3.34
N ASN A 122 -9.68 -9.48 2.84
CA ASN A 122 -8.61 -8.59 3.24
C ASN A 122 -8.38 -8.62 4.76
N VAL A 123 -8.17 -9.83 5.28
CA VAL A 123 -8.12 -10.09 6.72
C VAL A 123 -6.96 -9.36 7.37
N TRP A 124 -5.76 -9.47 6.78
CA TRP A 124 -4.56 -8.90 7.36
C TRP A 124 -3.44 -8.72 6.34
N MET A 125 -2.83 -7.53 6.33
CA MET A 125 -1.53 -7.29 5.70
C MET A 125 -0.46 -7.74 6.70
N ILE A 126 0.18 -8.86 6.43
CA ILE A 126 1.18 -9.46 7.31
C ILE A 126 2.49 -8.69 7.20
N HIS A 127 2.86 -8.38 5.96
CA HIS A 127 4.08 -7.65 5.62
C HIS A 127 3.87 -6.77 4.39
N SER A 128 4.49 -5.60 4.38
CA SER A 128 4.57 -4.73 3.21
C SER A 128 5.85 -3.91 3.26
N ASN A 129 6.58 -3.84 2.16
CA ASN A 129 7.73 -2.96 2.01
C ASN A 129 7.28 -1.52 1.68
N LEU A 130 6.08 -1.36 1.12
CA LEU A 130 5.51 -0.05 0.86
C LEU A 130 4.75 0.45 2.09
N HIS A 131 5.26 1.51 2.72
CA HIS A 131 4.67 2.08 3.93
C HIS A 131 3.66 3.18 3.61
N GLY A 132 2.53 3.14 4.33
CA GLY A 132 1.50 4.18 4.27
C GLY A 132 0.57 4.12 3.06
N ILE A 133 0.81 3.23 2.12
CA ILE A 133 0.01 3.03 0.90
C ILE A 133 -0.27 1.55 0.74
N ASP A 134 -1.44 1.21 0.26
CA ASP A 134 -1.77 -0.18 -0.05
C ASP A 134 -1.13 -0.55 -1.40
N PRO A 135 -0.18 -1.51 -1.44
CA PRO A 135 0.52 -1.89 -2.67
C PRO A 135 -0.39 -2.50 -3.74
N GLU A 136 -1.60 -2.88 -3.39
CA GLU A 136 -2.59 -3.40 -4.33
C GLU A 136 -3.60 -2.33 -4.80
N SER A 137 -3.48 -1.11 -4.28
CA SER A 137 -4.30 0.03 -4.66
C SER A 137 -3.75 0.68 -5.92
N VAL A 138 -4.05 0.10 -7.08
CA VAL A 138 -3.57 0.60 -8.37
C VAL A 138 -4.49 1.65 -8.98
N PHE A 139 -3.91 2.58 -9.74
CA PHE A 139 -4.66 3.64 -10.41
C PHE A 139 -5.65 3.13 -11.46
N ALA A 140 -5.27 2.08 -12.18
CA ALA A 140 -6.10 1.50 -13.24
C ALA A 140 -5.83 0.00 -13.39
N THR A 141 -6.89 -0.79 -13.52
CA THR A 141 -6.83 -2.25 -13.59
C THR A 141 -6.91 -2.83 -15.01
N SER A 142 -7.30 -2.01 -15.98
CA SER A 142 -7.54 -2.47 -17.37
C SER A 142 -6.63 -1.81 -18.40
N THR A 143 -5.50 -1.26 -17.95
CA THR A 143 -4.53 -0.57 -18.78
C THR A 143 -3.12 -1.02 -18.45
N ASN A 144 -2.14 -0.59 -19.24
CA ASN A 144 -0.71 -0.82 -18.96
C ASN A 144 -0.21 -0.01 -17.74
N ALA A 145 -1.06 0.78 -17.09
CA ALA A 145 -0.73 1.57 -15.90
C ALA A 145 -0.93 0.80 -14.57
N THR A 146 -0.87 -0.52 -14.60
CA THR A 146 -1.02 -1.37 -13.40
C THR A 146 0.11 -1.21 -12.39
N GLY A 147 1.27 -0.68 -12.80
CA GLY A 147 2.39 -0.34 -11.93
C GLY A 147 2.35 1.06 -11.34
N PHE A 148 1.23 1.78 -11.46
CA PHE A 148 1.07 3.13 -10.92
C PHE A 148 0.04 3.15 -9.79
N GLU A 149 0.40 3.81 -8.70
CA GLU A 149 -0.50 4.20 -7.63
C GLU A 149 -0.60 5.74 -7.63
N ASN A 150 -1.79 6.28 -7.49
CA ASN A 150 -2.01 7.72 -7.45
C ASN A 150 -3.29 8.05 -6.66
N ALA A 151 -3.15 8.26 -5.35
CA ALA A 151 -4.23 8.59 -4.42
C ALA A 151 -5.43 7.63 -4.50
N SER A 152 -5.17 6.37 -4.83
CA SER A 152 -6.20 5.33 -4.91
C SER A 152 -6.63 4.92 -3.49
N SER A 153 -7.92 4.63 -3.33
CA SER A 153 -8.43 4.16 -2.04
C SER A 153 -7.84 2.81 -1.68
N PRO A 154 -7.40 2.60 -0.44
CA PRO A 154 -6.91 1.30 -0.01
C PRO A 154 -8.02 0.25 -0.04
N THR A 155 -7.63 -1.01 -0.17
CA THR A 155 -8.56 -2.13 -0.15
C THR A 155 -9.26 -2.22 1.21
N SER A 156 -10.59 -2.37 1.20
CA SER A 156 -11.39 -2.47 2.41
C SER A 156 -11.47 -3.91 2.93
N ARG A 157 -11.59 -4.04 4.26
CA ARG A 157 -11.93 -5.32 4.89
C ARG A 157 -13.43 -5.53 4.83
N THR A 158 -13.86 -6.70 4.36
CA THR A 158 -15.28 -7.02 4.20
C THR A 158 -15.62 -8.29 4.96
N PHE A 159 -16.68 -8.25 5.75
CA PHE A 159 -17.27 -9.41 6.42
C PHE A 159 -18.56 -9.79 5.71
N LEU A 160 -18.68 -11.05 5.35
CA LEU A 160 -19.84 -11.61 4.70
C LEU A 160 -20.41 -12.72 5.58
N PHE A 161 -21.72 -12.69 5.78
CA PHE A 161 -22.46 -13.72 6.48
C PHE A 161 -23.47 -14.32 5.52
N ASN A 162 -23.50 -15.63 5.43
CA ASN A 162 -24.49 -16.33 4.62
C ASN A 162 -25.23 -17.39 5.44
N VAL A 163 -26.50 -17.52 5.18
CA VAL A 163 -27.37 -18.53 5.76
C VAL A 163 -28.07 -19.25 4.62
N THR A 164 -27.92 -20.57 4.57
CA THR A 164 -28.63 -21.39 3.61
C THR A 164 -29.64 -22.25 4.34
N LEU A 165 -30.89 -22.16 3.98
CA LEU A 165 -31.99 -22.95 4.53
C LEU A 165 -32.54 -23.84 3.43
N GLY A 166 -32.65 -25.14 3.71
CA GLY A 166 -33.32 -26.12 2.86
C GLY A 166 -34.55 -26.66 3.59
N PHE A 167 -35.66 -26.69 2.89
CA PHE A 167 -36.96 -27.16 3.38
C PHE A 167 -37.25 -28.56 2.87
#